data_26464377379fabd2079119074df84020
#
_entry.id   26464377379fabd2079119074df84020
#
_cell.length_a   1.000
_cell.length_b   1.000
_cell.length_c   1.000
_cell.angle_alpha   90.00
_cell.angle_beta   90.00
_cell.angle_gamma   90.00
#
_symmetry.space_group_name_H-M   'P 1'
#
loop_
_entity.id
_entity.type
_entity.pdbx_description
1 polymer ?
#
loop_
_entity_poly.entity_id
_entity_poly.type
_entity_poly.pdbx_seq_one_letter_code
_entity_poly.pdbx_strand_id
1 'polypeptide(L)'
;RSSDLNQKVLISTGDKDMAQLVDDNIMLINTMNNTLLDREAVIEKYGIPPELIIDYLALMGDSADNIPGVAGVGEKTALGLLQGIGSMAEIYANLDKVAELPIRGAKKLGDKLLAEKEMADLSYRLATIKTDVALDITPEQLTLGASNNDQLTEYFGRYEFKRWLNEVMNGADSITNNNEQPTKINHYQATPALAQNNDDETLPAIQIDRSHYETDRKSTRLNS
;
A
#
# COMPACT_ATOMS: atom_id res chain seq x y z
N ARG A 1 -6.69 15.17 11.59
CA ARG A 1 -6.23 13.76 11.62
C ARG A 1 -7.24 12.92 12.40
N SER A 2 -7.46 11.66 11.97
CA SER A 2 -8.32 10.73 12.73
C SER A 2 -7.83 10.51 14.16
N SER A 3 -6.53 10.57 14.39
CA SER A 3 -5.92 10.53 15.72
C SER A 3 -6.38 11.67 16.62
N ASP A 4 -6.65 12.85 16.05
CA ASP A 4 -7.09 14.05 16.81
C ASP A 4 -8.54 13.91 17.31
N LEU A 5 -9.32 13.02 16.67
CA LEU A 5 -10.72 12.76 17.03
C LEU A 5 -10.90 11.59 18.01
N ASN A 6 -9.80 10.91 18.37
CA ASN A 6 -9.82 9.68 19.20
C ASN A 6 -10.81 8.61 18.67
N GLN A 7 -11.00 8.57 17.35
CA GLN A 7 -11.88 7.63 16.65
C GLN A 7 -11.07 6.51 16.00
N LYS A 8 -11.58 5.29 16.05
CA LYS A 8 -11.00 4.16 15.32
C LYS A 8 -11.31 4.30 13.83
N VAL A 9 -10.28 4.20 13.00
CA VAL A 9 -10.36 4.29 11.54
C VAL A 9 -9.87 3.00 10.91
N LEU A 10 -10.66 2.45 10.01
CA LEU A 10 -10.28 1.28 9.21
C LEU A 10 -10.16 1.70 7.75
N ILE A 11 -8.95 1.63 7.20
CA ILE A 11 -8.68 1.97 5.81
C ILE A 11 -8.69 0.69 4.98
N SER A 12 -9.65 0.57 4.05
CA SER A 12 -9.73 -0.56 3.12
C SER A 12 -8.81 -0.31 1.93
N THR A 13 -7.68 -1.03 1.90
CA THR A 13 -6.68 -0.85 0.83
C THR A 13 -5.80 -2.09 0.66
N GLY A 14 -5.29 -2.29 -0.57
CA GLY A 14 -4.19 -3.22 -0.86
C GLY A 14 -2.84 -2.51 -0.99
N ASP A 15 -2.82 -1.19 -0.88
CA ASP A 15 -1.63 -0.37 -1.04
C ASP A 15 -0.71 -0.48 0.19
N LYS A 16 0.53 -0.91 -0.05
CA LYS A 16 1.55 -1.10 0.99
C LYS A 16 1.99 0.22 1.65
N ASP A 17 1.93 1.32 0.92
CA ASP A 17 2.42 2.61 1.37
C ASP A 17 1.55 3.20 2.47
N MET A 18 0.26 2.78 2.49
CA MET A 18 -0.67 3.15 3.55
C MET A 18 -0.27 2.59 4.93
N ALA A 19 0.67 1.63 5.00
CA ALA A 19 1.17 1.12 6.28
C ALA A 19 1.84 2.20 7.14
N GLN A 20 2.34 3.28 6.53
CA GLN A 20 2.88 4.45 7.24
C GLN A 20 1.83 5.21 8.08
N LEU A 21 0.53 4.99 7.80
CA LEU A 21 -0.58 5.66 8.51
C LEU A 21 -1.09 4.86 9.71
N VAL A 22 -0.62 3.63 9.89
CA VAL A 22 -1.06 2.76 11.00
C VAL A 22 -0.56 3.30 12.31
N ASP A 23 -1.48 3.48 13.25
CA ASP A 23 -1.22 3.89 14.62
C ASP A 23 -2.21 3.21 15.59
N ASP A 24 -2.32 3.68 16.83
CA ASP A 24 -3.24 3.12 17.83
C ASP A 24 -4.71 3.24 17.43
N ASN A 25 -5.05 4.15 16.51
CA ASN A 25 -6.42 4.43 16.06
C ASN A 25 -6.67 4.02 14.60
N ILE A 26 -5.63 3.87 13.80
CA ILE A 26 -5.72 3.59 12.37
C ILE A 26 -5.23 2.17 12.08
N MET A 27 -6.06 1.37 11.42
CA MET A 27 -5.74 0.04 10.93
C MET A 27 -6.04 -0.05 9.44
N LEU A 28 -5.36 -0.97 8.74
CA LEU A 28 -5.66 -1.28 7.35
C LEU A 28 -6.38 -2.63 7.25
N ILE A 29 -7.27 -2.75 6.28
CA ILE A 29 -7.85 -4.03 5.89
C ILE A 29 -7.68 -4.25 4.39
N ASN A 30 -7.10 -5.39 4.04
CA ASN A 30 -7.13 -5.86 2.66
C ASN A 30 -8.33 -6.80 2.50
N THR A 31 -9.37 -6.30 1.85
CA THR A 31 -10.64 -7.02 1.66
C THR A 31 -10.55 -8.17 0.66
N MET A 32 -9.49 -8.26 -0.15
CA MET A 32 -9.30 -9.38 -1.08
C MET A 32 -8.93 -10.67 -0.34
N ASN A 33 -8.17 -10.57 0.74
CA ASN A 33 -7.74 -11.71 1.56
C ASN A 33 -8.20 -11.62 3.02
N ASN A 34 -9.02 -10.62 3.37
CA ASN A 34 -9.51 -10.33 4.72
C ASN A 34 -8.39 -10.21 5.77
N THR A 35 -7.25 -9.66 5.38
CA THR A 35 -6.12 -9.46 6.29
C THR A 35 -6.20 -8.09 6.93
N LEU A 36 -6.19 -8.05 8.26
CA LEU A 36 -6.12 -6.82 9.06
C LEU A 36 -4.64 -6.54 9.39
N LEU A 37 -4.22 -5.31 9.16
CA LEU A 37 -2.91 -4.80 9.55
C LEU A 37 -3.11 -3.71 10.61
N ASP A 38 -2.84 -4.07 11.84
CA ASP A 38 -2.59 -3.17 12.96
C ASP A 38 -1.06 -2.95 13.11
N ARG A 39 -0.65 -2.29 14.19
CA ARG A 39 0.78 -2.00 14.45
C ARG A 39 1.64 -3.27 14.52
N GLU A 40 1.17 -4.27 15.25
CA GLU A 40 1.86 -5.54 15.43
C GLU A 40 1.99 -6.28 14.09
N ALA A 41 0.93 -6.32 13.32
CA ALA A 41 0.93 -6.96 12.00
C ALA A 41 1.85 -6.23 10.99
N VAL A 42 1.99 -4.90 11.09
CA VAL A 42 2.97 -4.14 10.29
C VAL A 42 4.39 -4.55 10.68
N ILE A 43 4.69 -4.62 11.98
CA ILE A 43 6.01 -5.04 12.46
C ILE A 43 6.31 -6.48 12.03
N GLU A 44 5.34 -7.38 12.14
CA GLU A 44 5.51 -8.77 11.71
C GLU A 44 5.77 -8.88 10.21
N LYS A 45 5.05 -8.10 9.41
CA LYS A 45 5.12 -8.13 7.95
C LYS A 45 6.39 -7.47 7.39
N TYR A 46 6.76 -6.31 7.91
CA TYR A 46 7.86 -5.50 7.35
C TYR A 46 9.14 -5.55 8.19
N GLY A 47 9.11 -6.11 9.40
CA GLY A 47 10.25 -6.14 10.31
C GLY A 47 10.59 -4.80 10.97
N ILE A 48 9.76 -3.78 10.77
CA ILE A 48 9.91 -2.41 11.29
C ILE A 48 8.54 -1.85 11.68
N PRO A 49 8.48 -0.90 12.62
CA PRO A 49 7.25 -0.25 13.02
C PRO A 49 6.73 0.72 11.94
N PRO A 50 5.43 1.08 11.95
CA PRO A 50 4.81 1.98 10.98
C PRO A 50 5.55 3.30 10.78
N GLU A 51 6.11 3.86 11.83
CA GLU A 51 6.86 5.13 11.82
C GLU A 51 8.10 5.10 10.92
N LEU A 52 8.66 3.92 10.64
CA LEU A 52 9.83 3.74 9.79
C LEU A 52 9.49 3.30 8.36
N ILE A 53 8.22 3.17 8.00
CA ILE A 53 7.82 2.77 6.64
C ILE A 53 8.24 3.80 5.60
N ILE A 54 8.13 5.10 5.91
CA ILE A 54 8.57 6.16 5.00
C ILE A 54 10.09 6.07 4.77
N ASP A 55 10.86 5.92 5.86
CA ASP A 55 12.31 5.76 5.80
C ASP A 55 12.72 4.53 4.99
N TYR A 56 11.99 3.43 5.17
CA TYR A 56 12.20 2.19 4.42
C TYR A 56 12.00 2.40 2.91
N LEU A 57 10.89 3.01 2.52
CA LEU A 57 10.59 3.32 1.12
C LEU A 57 11.58 4.32 0.53
N ALA A 58 11.99 5.32 1.32
CA ALA A 58 12.97 6.32 0.93
C ALA A 58 14.36 5.72 0.65
N LEU A 59 14.78 4.76 1.45
CA LEU A 59 16.06 4.07 1.30
C LEU A 59 16.03 3.04 0.16
N MET A 60 15.01 2.19 0.12
CA MET A 60 14.90 1.11 -0.86
C MET A 60 14.45 1.60 -2.23
N GLY A 61 13.63 2.64 -2.27
CA GLY A 61 12.88 3.06 -3.45
C GLY A 61 11.64 2.21 -3.70
N ASP A 62 10.82 2.68 -4.63
CA ASP A 62 9.66 1.94 -5.12
C ASP A 62 9.51 2.12 -6.64
N SER A 63 9.69 1.03 -7.36
CA SER A 63 9.58 1.04 -8.83
C SER A 63 8.14 1.21 -9.32
N ALA A 64 7.14 0.82 -8.53
CA ALA A 64 5.72 0.98 -8.89
C ALA A 64 5.35 2.46 -8.96
N ASP A 65 5.84 3.25 -8.00
CA ASP A 65 5.56 4.68 -7.88
C ASP A 65 6.70 5.57 -8.40
N ASN A 66 7.70 4.95 -9.03
CA ASN A 66 8.88 5.62 -9.58
C ASN A 66 9.66 6.43 -8.51
N ILE A 67 9.70 5.90 -7.27
CA ILE A 67 10.52 6.45 -6.19
C ILE A 67 11.93 5.87 -6.33
N PRO A 68 12.97 6.72 -6.52
CA PRO A 68 14.30 6.24 -6.90
C PRO A 68 15.02 5.48 -5.79
N GLY A 69 14.81 5.84 -4.52
CA GLY A 69 15.59 5.31 -3.40
C GLY A 69 17.05 5.71 -3.43
N VAL A 70 17.86 5.03 -2.61
CA VAL A 70 19.32 5.17 -2.60
C VAL A 70 19.92 4.09 -3.48
N ALA A 71 20.73 4.50 -4.47
CA ALA A 71 21.31 3.56 -5.45
C ALA A 71 22.05 2.38 -4.76
N GLY A 72 21.61 1.14 -5.03
CA GLY A 72 22.17 -0.10 -4.48
C GLY A 72 21.87 -0.35 -3.00
N VAL A 73 20.90 0.33 -2.42
CA VAL A 73 20.25 -0.02 -1.16
C VAL A 73 18.97 -0.77 -1.53
N GLY A 74 18.94 -2.07 -1.30
CA GLY A 74 17.75 -2.89 -1.45
C GLY A 74 17.12 -3.21 -0.10
N GLU A 75 16.04 -3.97 -0.11
CA GLU A 75 15.23 -4.33 1.05
C GLU A 75 16.06 -4.75 2.27
N LYS A 76 16.94 -5.75 2.12
CA LYS A 76 17.75 -6.27 3.25
C LYS A 76 18.69 -5.23 3.83
N THR A 77 19.24 -4.34 2.99
CA THR A 77 20.13 -3.28 3.42
C THR A 77 19.35 -2.18 4.14
N ALA A 78 18.20 -1.77 3.61
CA ALA A 78 17.33 -0.78 4.23
C ALA A 78 16.85 -1.27 5.60
N LEU A 79 16.35 -2.51 5.70
CA LEU A 79 15.95 -3.10 6.99
C LEU A 79 17.09 -3.18 7.98
N GLY A 80 18.28 -3.62 7.54
CA GLY A 80 19.43 -3.69 8.43
C GLY A 80 19.87 -2.32 8.98
N LEU A 81 19.76 -1.25 8.17
CA LEU A 81 20.01 0.12 8.61
C LEU A 81 18.98 0.58 9.65
N LEU A 82 17.69 0.41 9.35
CA LEU A 82 16.59 0.85 10.20
C LEU A 82 16.51 0.08 11.53
N GLN A 83 16.72 -1.23 11.49
CA GLN A 83 16.74 -2.07 12.70
C GLN A 83 18.01 -1.87 13.55
N GLY A 84 19.14 -1.57 12.91
CA GLY A 84 20.42 -1.41 13.60
C GLY A 84 20.67 -0.01 14.14
N ILE A 85 20.14 1.03 13.49
CA ILE A 85 20.41 2.43 13.88
C ILE A 85 19.09 3.17 14.20
N GLY A 86 18.05 3.01 13.38
CA GLY A 86 16.79 3.72 13.53
C GLY A 86 16.38 4.46 12.24
N SER A 87 15.71 5.61 12.38
CA SER A 87 15.22 6.43 11.27
C SER A 87 16.32 6.91 10.32
N MET A 88 15.95 7.32 9.12
CA MET A 88 16.88 7.89 8.15
C MET A 88 17.66 9.10 8.74
N ALA A 89 17.00 9.92 9.54
CA ALA A 89 17.67 11.02 10.23
C ALA A 89 18.76 10.53 11.19
N GLU A 90 18.49 9.47 11.96
CA GLU A 90 19.47 8.87 12.89
C GLU A 90 20.60 8.18 12.13
N ILE A 91 20.32 7.55 10.99
CA ILE A 91 21.32 6.94 10.10
C ILE A 91 22.29 8.01 9.62
N TYR A 92 21.79 9.14 9.09
CA TYR A 92 22.64 10.24 8.62
C TYR A 92 23.39 10.96 9.74
N ALA A 93 22.88 10.95 10.96
CA ALA A 93 23.57 11.48 12.14
C ALA A 93 24.68 10.54 12.68
N ASN A 94 24.65 9.24 12.29
CA ASN A 94 25.54 8.19 12.81
C ASN A 94 26.14 7.34 11.69
N LEU A 95 26.61 7.94 10.62
CA LEU A 95 27.16 7.22 9.45
C LEU A 95 28.36 6.33 9.78
N ASP A 96 29.12 6.68 10.84
CA ASP A 96 30.21 5.88 11.39
C ASP A 96 29.73 4.50 11.88
N LYS A 97 28.57 4.43 12.52
CA LYS A 97 27.98 3.17 13.01
C LYS A 97 27.51 2.25 11.88
N VAL A 98 27.25 2.78 10.69
CA VAL A 98 26.83 1.96 9.53
C VAL A 98 27.87 0.91 9.20
N ALA A 99 29.16 1.23 9.36
CA ALA A 99 30.26 0.30 9.07
C ALA A 99 30.33 -0.92 10.03
N GLU A 100 29.69 -0.81 11.21
CA GLU A 100 29.68 -1.85 12.25
C GLU A 100 28.50 -2.81 12.09
N LEU A 101 27.51 -2.47 11.24
CA LEU A 101 26.32 -3.29 11.04
C LEU A 101 26.65 -4.59 10.29
N PRO A 102 25.94 -5.69 10.60
CA PRO A 102 26.09 -6.97 9.92
C PRO A 102 25.45 -6.97 8.50
N ILE A 103 25.74 -5.92 7.73
CA ILE A 103 25.21 -5.70 6.38
C ILE A 103 26.33 -5.91 5.37
N ARG A 104 26.02 -6.59 4.27
CA ARG A 104 27.00 -6.78 3.18
C ARG A 104 27.45 -5.43 2.61
N GLY A 105 28.74 -5.16 2.67
CA GLY A 105 29.33 -3.92 2.15
C GLY A 105 29.20 -2.71 3.09
N ALA A 106 28.86 -2.91 4.36
CA ALA A 106 28.67 -1.87 5.39
C ALA A 106 29.79 -0.81 5.42
N LYS A 107 31.07 -1.22 5.27
CA LYS A 107 32.23 -0.31 5.29
C LYS A 107 32.23 0.80 4.25
N LYS A 108 31.55 0.57 3.09
CA LYS A 108 31.44 1.56 2.00
C LYS A 108 30.03 2.17 1.93
N LEU A 109 29.12 1.67 2.74
CA LEU A 109 27.70 2.09 2.68
C LEU A 109 27.52 3.50 3.23
N GLY A 110 28.26 3.88 4.28
CA GLY A 110 28.20 5.24 4.84
C GLY A 110 28.56 6.32 3.84
N ASP A 111 29.69 6.15 3.11
CA ASP A 111 30.10 7.10 2.07
C ASP A 111 29.06 7.19 0.94
N LYS A 112 28.46 6.06 0.58
CA LYS A 112 27.44 5.98 -0.45
C LYS A 112 26.15 6.68 -0.03
N LEU A 113 25.67 6.44 1.20
CA LEU A 113 24.52 7.15 1.77
C LEU A 113 24.76 8.66 1.75
N LEU A 114 25.95 9.10 2.12
CA LEU A 114 26.29 10.52 2.12
C LEU A 114 26.27 11.10 0.70
N ALA A 115 26.81 10.40 -0.30
CA ALA A 115 26.82 10.82 -1.69
C ALA A 115 25.40 10.91 -2.29
N GLU A 116 24.49 10.05 -1.86
CA GLU A 116 23.11 9.94 -2.38
C GLU A 116 22.09 10.63 -1.47
N LYS A 117 22.52 11.49 -0.53
CA LYS A 117 21.63 12.10 0.46
C LYS A 117 20.50 12.88 -0.19
N GLU A 118 20.76 13.66 -1.22
CA GLU A 118 19.72 14.44 -1.92
C GLU A 118 18.65 13.53 -2.53
N MET A 119 19.06 12.38 -3.07
CA MET A 119 18.15 11.40 -3.64
C MET A 119 17.30 10.71 -2.55
N ALA A 120 17.91 10.41 -1.41
CA ALA A 120 17.18 9.88 -0.24
C ALA A 120 16.15 10.89 0.28
N ASP A 121 16.53 12.17 0.40
CA ASP A 121 15.64 13.24 0.85
C ASP A 121 14.48 13.46 -0.16
N LEU A 122 14.74 13.35 -1.47
CA LEU A 122 13.70 13.40 -2.50
C LEU A 122 12.75 12.21 -2.37
N SER A 123 13.31 11.00 -2.25
CA SER A 123 12.53 9.76 -2.09
C SER A 123 11.67 9.78 -0.83
N TYR A 124 12.18 10.31 0.27
CA TYR A 124 11.42 10.51 1.51
C TYR A 124 10.19 11.40 1.31
N ARG A 125 10.37 12.52 0.61
CA ARG A 125 9.25 13.43 0.28
C ARG A 125 8.23 12.79 -0.65
N LEU A 126 8.68 11.99 -1.62
CA LEU A 126 7.79 11.29 -2.56
C LEU A 126 7.02 10.16 -1.88
N ALA A 127 7.66 9.42 -0.98
CA ALA A 127 7.04 8.32 -0.23
C ALA A 127 6.05 8.81 0.85
N THR A 128 6.19 10.06 1.31
CA THR A 128 5.36 10.59 2.40
C THR A 128 3.96 10.93 1.92
N ILE A 129 2.96 10.27 2.48
CA ILE A 129 1.55 10.58 2.24
C ILE A 129 1.19 11.94 2.85
N LYS A 130 0.57 12.81 2.04
CA LYS A 130 0.11 14.12 2.50
C LYS A 130 -1.16 13.95 3.36
N THR A 131 -1.05 14.26 4.65
CA THR A 131 -2.15 14.09 5.62
C THR A 131 -2.85 15.41 6.01
N ASP A 132 -2.38 16.52 5.49
CA ASP A 132 -2.85 17.88 5.80
C ASP A 132 -3.53 18.57 4.60
N VAL A 133 -4.15 17.79 3.74
CA VAL A 133 -4.94 18.32 2.62
C VAL A 133 -6.13 19.09 3.17
N ALA A 134 -6.31 20.34 2.73
CA ALA A 134 -7.47 21.14 3.08
C ALA A 134 -8.72 20.55 2.42
N LEU A 135 -9.73 20.24 3.21
CA LEU A 135 -11.00 19.70 2.78
C LEU A 135 -12.14 20.64 3.22
N ASP A 136 -13.13 20.82 2.35
CA ASP A 136 -14.32 21.63 2.65
C ASP A 136 -15.38 20.86 3.46
N ILE A 137 -15.06 19.61 3.86
CA ILE A 137 -15.95 18.72 4.61
C ILE A 137 -15.27 18.25 5.89
N THR A 138 -16.04 18.14 6.97
CA THR A 138 -15.58 17.61 8.24
C THR A 138 -16.10 16.19 8.47
N PRO A 139 -15.43 15.38 9.33
CA PRO A 139 -15.88 14.03 9.62
C PRO A 139 -17.32 13.93 10.14
N GLU A 140 -17.78 14.94 10.89
CA GLU A 140 -19.15 15.01 11.43
C GLU A 140 -20.21 15.19 10.35
N GLN A 141 -19.82 15.71 9.19
CA GLN A 141 -20.68 15.87 8.03
C GLN A 141 -20.79 14.60 7.18
N LEU A 142 -19.89 13.61 7.43
CA LEU A 142 -19.89 12.32 6.72
C LEU A 142 -20.96 11.41 7.32
N THR A 143 -22.20 11.58 6.88
CA THR A 143 -23.34 10.74 7.28
C THR A 143 -23.74 9.80 6.16
N LEU A 144 -24.13 8.57 6.51
CA LEU A 144 -24.70 7.64 5.55
C LEU A 144 -26.06 8.14 5.09
N GLY A 145 -26.16 8.45 3.79
CA GLY A 145 -27.43 8.73 3.13
C GLY A 145 -28.18 7.45 2.77
N ALA A 146 -29.45 7.59 2.39
CA ALA A 146 -30.20 6.50 1.79
C ALA A 146 -29.58 6.08 0.45
N SER A 147 -29.58 4.79 0.16
CA SER A 147 -29.12 4.28 -1.13
C SER A 147 -30.04 4.78 -2.25
N ASN A 148 -29.45 5.28 -3.32
CA ASN A 148 -30.19 5.64 -4.53
C ASN A 148 -30.32 4.39 -5.42
N ASN A 149 -31.35 3.61 -5.19
CA ASN A 149 -31.56 2.34 -5.88
C ASN A 149 -31.79 2.51 -7.39
N ASP A 150 -32.35 3.63 -7.83
CA ASP A 150 -32.55 3.90 -9.26
C ASP A 150 -31.20 4.08 -9.97
N GLN A 151 -30.30 4.87 -9.41
CA GLN A 151 -28.94 5.04 -9.94
C GLN A 151 -28.13 3.74 -9.86
N LEU A 152 -28.24 2.98 -8.77
CA LEU A 152 -27.57 1.70 -8.64
C LEU A 152 -28.05 0.71 -9.71
N THR A 153 -29.35 0.65 -9.96
CA THR A 153 -29.97 -0.18 -11.01
C THR A 153 -29.44 0.20 -12.39
N GLU A 154 -29.37 1.50 -12.69
CA GLU A 154 -28.83 2.01 -13.95
C GLU A 154 -27.36 1.61 -14.11
N TYR A 155 -26.50 1.88 -13.10
CA TYR A 155 -25.08 1.57 -13.20
C TYR A 155 -24.80 0.06 -13.25
N PHE A 156 -25.45 -0.74 -12.41
CA PHE A 156 -25.27 -2.19 -12.43
C PHE A 156 -25.77 -2.82 -13.74
N GLY A 157 -26.83 -2.27 -14.33
CA GLY A 157 -27.28 -2.66 -15.66
C GLY A 157 -26.27 -2.29 -16.75
N ARG A 158 -25.79 -1.03 -16.74
CA ARG A 158 -24.83 -0.49 -17.70
C ARG A 158 -23.49 -1.23 -17.68
N TYR A 159 -22.99 -1.61 -16.50
CA TYR A 159 -21.71 -2.29 -16.34
C TYR A 159 -21.83 -3.81 -16.20
N GLU A 160 -23.04 -4.36 -16.44
CA GLU A 160 -23.33 -5.80 -16.42
C GLU A 160 -23.04 -6.50 -15.09
N PHE A 161 -23.15 -5.81 -13.96
CA PHE A 161 -23.05 -6.39 -12.62
C PHE A 161 -24.34 -7.12 -12.23
N LYS A 162 -24.61 -8.25 -12.91
CA LYS A 162 -25.89 -8.97 -12.83
C LYS A 162 -26.30 -9.37 -11.42
N ARG A 163 -25.33 -9.80 -10.58
CA ARG A 163 -25.60 -10.18 -9.19
C ARG A 163 -26.11 -8.98 -8.39
N TRP A 164 -25.39 -7.89 -8.38
CA TRP A 164 -25.77 -6.68 -7.65
C TRP A 164 -27.04 -6.03 -8.18
N LEU A 165 -27.25 -6.08 -9.48
CA LEU A 165 -28.50 -5.64 -10.08
C LEU A 165 -29.70 -6.41 -9.51
N ASN A 166 -29.62 -7.73 -9.46
CA ASN A 166 -30.67 -8.57 -8.88
C ASN A 166 -30.87 -8.29 -7.37
N GLU A 167 -29.81 -8.06 -6.62
CA GLU A 167 -29.88 -7.70 -5.18
C GLU A 167 -30.61 -6.38 -4.97
N VAL A 168 -30.34 -5.36 -5.78
CA VAL A 168 -31.04 -4.07 -5.70
C VAL A 168 -32.49 -4.17 -6.13
N MET A 169 -32.78 -4.91 -7.22
CA MET A 169 -34.15 -5.06 -7.75
C MET A 169 -35.07 -5.88 -6.84
N ASN A 170 -34.51 -6.88 -6.14
CA ASN A 170 -35.29 -7.77 -5.26
C ASN A 170 -35.41 -7.28 -3.83
N GLY A 171 -34.82 -6.13 -3.52
CA GLY A 171 -34.75 -5.59 -2.15
C GLY A 171 -33.75 -6.33 -1.26
N ALA A 172 -33.28 -5.63 -0.23
CA ALA A 172 -32.28 -6.15 0.73
C ALA A 172 -32.75 -7.36 1.55
N ASP A 173 -34.04 -7.71 1.49
CA ASP A 173 -34.61 -8.82 2.25
C ASP A 173 -34.19 -10.22 1.73
N SER A 174 -33.51 -10.28 0.57
CA SER A 174 -32.98 -11.54 0.05
C SER A 174 -31.60 -11.91 0.57
N ILE A 175 -30.95 -11.02 1.33
CA ILE A 175 -29.57 -11.23 1.85
C ILE A 175 -29.56 -12.18 3.07
N THR A 176 -30.71 -12.46 3.69
CA THR A 176 -30.77 -13.23 4.95
C THR A 176 -30.75 -14.75 4.77
N ASN A 177 -30.72 -15.29 3.55
CA ASN A 177 -30.80 -16.75 3.31
C ASN A 177 -29.56 -17.42 2.70
N ASN A 178 -28.49 -16.69 2.45
CA ASN A 178 -27.21 -17.34 2.18
C ASN A 178 -26.42 -17.40 3.49
N ASN A 179 -26.29 -18.61 4.03
CA ASN A 179 -25.38 -18.98 5.13
C ASN A 179 -23.90 -18.73 4.74
N GLU A 180 -23.55 -17.51 4.33
CA GLU A 180 -22.19 -17.07 4.38
C GLU A 180 -21.91 -16.72 5.84
N GLN A 181 -21.23 -17.64 6.51
CA GLN A 181 -20.61 -17.35 7.81
C GLN A 181 -19.88 -16.01 7.68
N PRO A 182 -19.94 -15.13 8.69
CA PRO A 182 -19.18 -13.88 8.67
C PRO A 182 -17.74 -14.23 8.34
N THR A 183 -17.24 -13.69 7.24
CA THR A 183 -15.89 -13.94 6.78
C THR A 183 -14.96 -13.56 7.93
N LYS A 184 -14.24 -14.55 8.46
CA LYS A 184 -13.35 -14.32 9.60
C LYS A 184 -12.29 -13.32 9.13
N ILE A 185 -12.20 -12.18 9.80
CA ILE A 185 -11.08 -11.26 9.62
C ILE A 185 -9.86 -11.96 10.20
N ASN A 186 -8.87 -12.22 9.36
CA ASN A 186 -7.63 -12.84 9.79
C ASN A 186 -6.64 -11.72 10.16
N HIS A 187 -6.07 -11.79 11.36
CA HIS A 187 -4.87 -11.03 11.66
C HIS A 187 -3.74 -11.51 10.74
N TYR A 188 -2.87 -10.60 10.35
CA TYR A 188 -1.70 -10.95 9.55
C TYR A 188 -0.86 -11.96 10.35
N GLN A 189 -0.56 -13.09 9.71
CA GLN A 189 0.43 -14.05 10.20
C GLN A 189 1.47 -14.20 9.12
N ALA A 190 2.73 -13.94 9.45
CA ALA A 190 3.83 -14.14 8.52
C ALA A 190 3.84 -15.60 8.08
N THR A 191 3.65 -15.83 6.80
CA THR A 191 3.88 -17.17 6.25
C THR A 191 5.40 -17.35 6.12
N PRO A 192 5.97 -18.47 6.59
CA PRO A 192 7.41 -18.75 6.50
C PRO A 192 7.96 -18.78 5.06
N ALA A 193 7.09 -18.67 4.05
CA ALA A 193 7.42 -18.88 2.64
C ALA A 193 8.06 -17.66 1.94
N LEU A 194 8.20 -16.50 2.59
CA LEU A 194 8.84 -15.32 1.96
C LEU A 194 10.37 -15.26 2.17
N ALA A 195 10.97 -16.27 2.82
CA ALA A 195 12.41 -16.31 3.04
C ALA A 195 13.23 -17.06 1.95
N GLN A 196 12.59 -17.69 0.99
CA GLN A 196 13.28 -18.39 -0.10
C GLN A 196 12.36 -18.47 -1.31
N ASN A 197 12.66 -17.74 -2.37
CA ASN A 197 12.64 -18.23 -3.73
C ASN A 197 13.16 -17.13 -4.66
N ASN A 198 14.49 -17.13 -4.81
CA ASN A 198 15.12 -16.80 -6.07
C ASN A 198 15.13 -18.13 -6.87
N ASP A 199 14.06 -18.42 -7.54
CA ASP A 199 14.08 -19.34 -8.67
C ASP A 199 13.10 -18.82 -9.70
N ASP A 200 13.68 -18.52 -10.83
CA ASP A 200 13.14 -18.13 -12.11
C ASP A 200 12.20 -19.24 -12.65
N GLU A 201 11.01 -19.36 -12.08
CA GLU A 201 9.92 -20.06 -12.72
C GLU A 201 9.08 -19.06 -13.49
N THR A 202 9.42 -18.91 -14.77
CA THR A 202 8.57 -18.31 -15.79
C THR A 202 7.19 -18.97 -15.74
N LEU A 203 6.24 -18.25 -15.15
CA LEU A 203 4.83 -18.59 -15.31
C LEU A 203 4.53 -18.72 -16.79
N PRO A 204 3.80 -19.76 -17.23
CA PRO A 204 3.46 -19.90 -18.63
C PRO A 204 2.76 -18.63 -19.09
N ALA A 205 3.31 -17.98 -20.11
CA ALA A 205 2.72 -16.79 -20.70
C ALA A 205 1.29 -17.11 -21.13
N ILE A 206 0.31 -16.50 -20.47
CA ILE A 206 -1.07 -16.51 -20.92
C ILE A 206 -1.06 -15.81 -22.26
N GLN A 207 -1.19 -16.58 -23.36
CA GLN A 207 -1.40 -16.03 -24.69
C GLN A 207 -2.79 -15.38 -24.70
N ILE A 208 -2.83 -14.08 -24.50
CA ILE A 208 -4.03 -13.28 -24.71
C ILE A 208 -4.18 -13.15 -26.23
N ASP A 209 -5.20 -13.80 -26.79
CA ASP A 209 -5.60 -13.61 -28.18
C ASP A 209 -6.09 -12.16 -28.35
N ARG A 210 -5.25 -11.33 -28.96
CA ARG A 210 -5.53 -9.92 -29.22
C ARG A 210 -6.21 -9.68 -30.58
N SER A 211 -6.60 -10.73 -31.29
CA SER A 211 -7.19 -10.61 -32.63
C SER A 211 -8.57 -9.91 -32.65
N HIS A 212 -9.21 -9.73 -31.47
CA HIS A 212 -10.50 -9.08 -31.31
C HIS A 212 -10.45 -7.67 -30.71
N TYR A 213 -9.25 -7.12 -30.47
CA TYR A 213 -9.10 -5.72 -30.06
C TYR A 213 -8.86 -4.83 -31.28
N GLU A 214 -9.93 -4.33 -31.90
CA GLU A 214 -9.85 -3.18 -32.79
C GLU A 214 -9.47 -1.95 -31.97
N THR A 215 -8.19 -1.59 -32.03
CA THR A 215 -7.76 -0.27 -31.56
C THR A 215 -8.26 0.76 -32.57
N ASP A 216 -9.23 1.56 -32.15
CA ASP A 216 -9.72 2.70 -32.92
C ASP A 216 -8.61 3.77 -33.03
N ARG A 217 -7.77 3.65 -34.09
CA ARG A 217 -6.67 4.55 -34.40
C ARG A 217 -7.13 5.82 -35.15
N LYS A 218 -8.40 6.21 -35.03
CA LYS A 218 -8.97 7.34 -35.78
C LYS A 218 -9.10 8.65 -35.03
N SER A 219 -8.59 8.83 -33.79
CA SER A 219 -8.75 10.08 -33.06
C SER A 219 -7.50 10.98 -32.96
N THR A 220 -6.47 10.76 -33.76
CA THR A 220 -5.27 11.62 -33.78
C THR A 220 -4.99 12.24 -35.16
N ARG A 221 -6.00 12.84 -35.79
CA ARG A 221 -5.84 13.79 -36.88
C ARG A 221 -6.92 14.85 -36.83
N LEU A 222 -6.72 15.85 -35.99
CA LEU A 222 -7.33 17.18 -36.16
C LEU A 222 -6.37 18.21 -35.56
N ASN A 223 -5.85 18.99 -36.49
CA ASN A 223 -5.29 20.33 -36.46
C ASN A 223 -3.78 20.39 -36.78
N SER A 224 -3.53 20.51 -38.06
CA SER A 224 -2.55 21.41 -38.65
C SER A 224 -3.31 22.49 -39.37
#